data_4e01beabdf5b60866d67bf0a9c367547
#
_entry.id   4e01beabdf5b60866d67bf0a9c367547
#
_cell.length_a   1.000
_cell.length_b   1.000
_cell.length_c   1.000
_cell.angle_alpha   90.00
_cell.angle_beta   90.00
_cell.angle_gamma   90.00
#
_symmetry.space_group_name_H-M   'P 1'
#
loop_
_entity.id
_entity.type
_entity.pdbx_description
1 polymer ?
#
loop_
_entity_poly.entity_id
_entity_poly.type
_entity_poly.pdbx_seq_one_letter_code
_entity_poly.pdbx_strand_id
1 'polypeptide(L)'
;MSTICTVIETLNRFLWGLPMILGLAGTHIFLTWKTGFVQRRLPLAVRLSVAAAENSGAGAGKDGGGLSPFASLSTALASSLGVGNIVGMGTAVALGGPGAVFWCWITGFFGIATTYGEALLSLKFRVRGRDGRLVGGPMYVLEYRLYRKVAAIFFAVCGVLASFGIGCAIQVHAIADMLPLPPIFTGLTVGLLTCFVIFGGSQAISRVCEKLVPFMTLFYLSGCLMILVANRAFLLPACRLILKCAFAPRAVSGGMVGSGLLLA
;
A
#
# COMPACT_ATOMS: atom_id res chain seq x y z
N MET A 1 31.22 -3.12 13.09
CA MET A 1 29.83 -3.50 12.75
C MET A 1 28.81 -3.03 13.79
N SER A 2 29.10 -3.07 15.07
CA SER A 2 28.18 -2.66 16.15
C SER A 2 27.73 -1.17 16.07
N THR A 3 28.64 -0.26 15.81
CA THR A 3 28.32 1.19 15.76
C THR A 3 27.36 1.57 14.64
N ILE A 4 27.53 0.97 13.44
CA ILE A 4 26.64 1.23 12.31
C ILE A 4 25.24 0.69 12.59
N CYS A 5 25.13 -0.52 13.14
CA CYS A 5 23.84 -1.09 13.54
C CYS A 5 23.13 -0.21 14.58
N THR A 6 23.86 0.28 15.59
CA THR A 6 23.30 1.16 16.63
C THR A 6 22.79 2.49 16.04
N VAL A 7 23.53 3.07 15.09
CA VAL A 7 23.10 4.30 14.41
C VAL A 7 21.84 4.06 13.58
N ILE A 8 21.80 2.98 12.82
CA ILE A 8 20.61 2.60 12.02
C ILE A 8 19.40 2.35 12.92
N GLU A 9 19.55 1.62 14.02
CA GLU A 9 18.47 1.38 14.98
C GLU A 9 17.98 2.67 15.64
N THR A 10 18.88 3.58 15.99
CA THR A 10 18.52 4.86 16.59
C THR A 10 17.78 5.75 15.60
N LEU A 11 18.24 5.82 14.35
CA LEU A 11 17.57 6.54 13.27
C LEU A 11 16.20 5.93 12.97
N ASN A 12 16.11 4.60 12.90
CA ASN A 12 14.87 3.90 12.66
C ASN A 12 13.85 4.17 13.78
N ARG A 13 14.26 4.09 15.04
CA ARG A 13 13.42 4.39 16.20
C ARG A 13 12.95 5.84 16.23
N PHE A 14 13.81 6.78 15.81
CA PHE A 14 13.44 8.19 15.70
C PHE A 14 12.47 8.45 14.55
N LEU A 15 12.77 7.93 13.36
CA LEU A 15 11.94 8.12 12.17
C LEU A 15 10.55 7.49 12.33
N TRP A 16 10.49 6.24 12.80
CA TRP A 16 9.22 5.52 13.03
C TRP A 16 8.57 5.83 14.39
N GLY A 17 9.11 6.77 15.13
CA GLY A 17 8.59 7.22 16.42
C GLY A 17 7.51 8.31 16.29
N LEU A 18 7.39 9.07 17.36
CA LEU A 18 6.39 10.15 17.49
C LEU A 18 6.38 11.15 16.33
N PRO A 19 7.53 11.59 15.75
CA PRO A 19 7.52 12.56 14.65
C PRO A 19 6.79 12.06 13.41
N MET A 20 7.03 10.82 13.00
CA MET A 20 6.37 10.21 11.85
C MET A 20 4.86 10.06 12.11
N ILE A 21 4.51 9.57 13.28
CA ILE A 21 3.13 9.38 13.73
C ILE A 21 2.35 10.69 13.65
N LEU A 22 2.89 11.76 14.23
CA LEU A 22 2.25 13.08 14.21
C LEU A 22 2.20 13.66 12.80
N GLY A 23 3.24 13.47 12.00
CA GLY A 23 3.28 13.90 10.61
C GLY A 23 2.22 13.21 9.76
N LEU A 24 2.11 11.88 9.85
CA LEU A 24 1.10 11.09 9.11
C LEU A 24 -0.31 11.43 9.58
N ALA A 25 -0.58 11.39 10.88
CA ALA A 25 -1.90 11.70 11.43
C ALA A 25 -2.34 13.14 11.08
N GLY A 26 -1.43 14.11 11.21
CA GLY A 26 -1.69 15.49 10.82
C GLY A 26 -2.00 15.65 9.34
N THR A 27 -1.23 14.97 8.48
CA THR A 27 -1.45 14.98 7.03
C THR A 27 -2.79 14.32 6.67
N HIS A 28 -3.11 13.19 7.28
CA HIS A 28 -4.38 12.48 7.06
C HIS A 28 -5.60 13.35 7.43
N ILE A 29 -5.56 13.98 8.60
CA ILE A 29 -6.65 14.86 9.06
C ILE A 29 -6.74 16.10 8.18
N PHE A 30 -5.62 16.74 7.88
CA PHE A 30 -5.56 17.94 7.03
C PHE A 30 -6.13 17.65 5.64
N LEU A 31 -5.70 16.56 4.99
CA LEU A 31 -6.17 16.19 3.66
C LEU A 31 -7.64 15.77 3.68
N THR A 32 -8.09 15.05 4.69
CA THR A 32 -9.51 14.71 4.84
C THR A 32 -10.38 15.96 4.88
N TRP A 33 -9.96 16.96 5.65
CA TRP A 33 -10.71 18.23 5.73
C TRP A 33 -10.63 19.01 4.42
N LYS A 34 -9.43 19.13 3.84
CA LYS A 34 -9.20 19.88 2.60
C LYS A 34 -9.91 19.28 1.39
N THR A 35 -10.06 17.96 1.34
CA THR A 35 -10.78 17.24 0.25
C THR A 35 -12.28 17.14 0.48
N GLY A 36 -12.80 17.70 1.58
CA GLY A 36 -14.24 17.67 1.89
C GLY A 36 -14.76 16.25 2.16
N PHE A 37 -14.00 15.43 2.90
CA PHE A 37 -14.33 14.05 3.24
C PHE A 37 -14.54 13.19 1.99
N VAL A 38 -13.49 13.05 1.18
CA VAL A 38 -13.47 12.22 -0.05
C VAL A 38 -13.93 10.79 0.19
N GLN A 39 -13.78 10.28 1.42
CA GLN A 39 -14.24 8.96 1.85
C GLN A 39 -15.72 8.71 1.55
N ARG A 40 -16.56 9.74 1.57
CA ARG A 40 -17.99 9.65 1.22
C ARG A 40 -18.22 9.30 -0.25
N ARG A 41 -17.24 9.59 -1.12
CA ARG A 41 -17.31 9.31 -2.56
C ARG A 41 -16.73 7.94 -2.93
N LEU A 42 -16.21 7.19 -1.95
CA LEU A 42 -15.63 5.86 -2.19
C LEU A 42 -16.60 4.88 -2.90
N PRO A 43 -17.88 4.76 -2.48
CA PRO A 43 -18.81 3.87 -3.18
C PRO A 43 -19.02 4.24 -4.65
N LEU A 44 -19.05 5.54 -4.94
CA LEU A 44 -19.15 6.04 -6.31
C LEU A 44 -17.89 5.71 -7.12
N ALA A 45 -16.72 5.90 -6.53
CA ALA A 45 -15.44 5.59 -7.18
C ALA A 45 -15.33 4.10 -7.54
N VAL A 46 -15.71 3.21 -6.62
CA VAL A 46 -15.74 1.75 -6.87
C VAL A 46 -16.72 1.42 -7.99
N ARG A 47 -17.93 1.96 -7.92
CA ARG A 47 -18.95 1.74 -8.96
C ARG A 47 -18.47 2.18 -10.34
N LEU A 48 -17.86 3.36 -10.45
CA LEU A 48 -17.33 3.87 -11.72
C LEU A 48 -16.16 3.01 -12.24
N SER A 49 -15.30 2.51 -11.37
CA SER A 49 -14.17 1.65 -11.77
C SER A 49 -14.64 0.28 -12.27
N VAL A 50 -15.68 -0.28 -11.65
CA VAL A 50 -16.26 -1.57 -12.08
C VAL A 50 -17.10 -1.40 -13.34
N ALA A 51 -17.94 -0.38 -13.44
CA ALA A 51 -18.73 -0.10 -14.65
C ALA A 51 -17.85 0.19 -15.87
N ALA A 52 -16.69 0.82 -15.65
CA ALA A 52 -15.70 1.01 -16.72
C ALA A 52 -15.06 -0.31 -17.18
N ALA A 53 -15.02 -1.34 -16.34
CA ALA A 53 -14.54 -2.68 -16.72
C ALA A 53 -15.50 -3.36 -17.73
N GLU A 54 -16.80 -3.22 -17.52
CA GLU A 54 -17.82 -3.80 -18.41
C GLU A 54 -17.79 -3.13 -19.80
N ASN A 55 -17.47 -1.83 -19.84
CA ASN A 55 -17.41 -1.07 -21.10
C ASN A 55 -16.02 -1.09 -21.78
N SER A 56 -15.00 -1.62 -21.12
CA SER A 56 -13.61 -1.64 -21.64
C SER A 56 -13.33 -2.70 -22.69
N GLY A 57 -14.35 -3.48 -23.10
CA GLY A 57 -14.24 -4.42 -24.23
C GLY A 57 -14.03 -3.75 -25.60
N ALA A 58 -14.12 -2.41 -25.71
CA ALA A 58 -14.15 -1.75 -27.00
C ALA A 58 -13.41 -0.40 -27.12
N GLY A 59 -12.37 -0.09 -26.33
CA GLY A 59 -11.76 1.20 -26.62
C GLY A 59 -10.77 1.85 -25.67
N ALA A 60 -10.33 1.21 -24.64
CA ALA A 60 -9.30 1.78 -23.76
C ALA A 60 -7.94 1.75 -24.45
N GLY A 61 -7.51 2.87 -24.99
CA GLY A 61 -6.12 3.01 -25.43
C GLY A 61 -5.85 3.62 -26.79
N LYS A 62 -6.80 4.31 -27.42
CA LYS A 62 -6.51 4.96 -28.73
C LYS A 62 -5.77 6.30 -28.61
N ASP A 63 -5.81 6.95 -27.45
CA ASP A 63 -5.10 8.20 -27.24
C ASP A 63 -4.11 8.11 -26.06
N GLY A 64 -2.87 7.74 -26.33
CA GLY A 64 -1.75 8.07 -25.46
C GLY A 64 -1.34 7.09 -24.37
N GLY A 65 -1.59 5.78 -24.48
CA GLY A 65 -0.91 4.79 -23.62
C GLY A 65 -1.36 4.72 -22.16
N GLY A 66 -2.56 5.21 -21.82
CA GLY A 66 -3.14 5.13 -20.49
C GLY A 66 -3.69 3.74 -20.15
N LEU A 67 -3.63 3.34 -18.88
CA LEU A 67 -4.26 2.13 -18.37
C LEU A 67 -5.78 2.33 -18.24
N SER A 68 -6.55 1.25 -18.41
CA SER A 68 -8.00 1.30 -18.10
C SER A 68 -8.22 1.62 -16.62
N PRO A 69 -9.38 2.20 -16.23
CA PRO A 69 -9.70 2.44 -14.83
C PRO A 69 -9.66 1.18 -13.99
N PHE A 70 -10.11 0.06 -14.53
CA PHE A 70 -10.06 -1.24 -13.86
C PHE A 70 -8.63 -1.77 -13.72
N ALA A 71 -7.79 -1.64 -14.77
CA ALA A 71 -6.38 -1.99 -14.71
C ALA A 71 -5.63 -1.17 -13.65
N SER A 72 -5.93 0.13 -13.59
CA SER A 72 -5.36 1.03 -12.59
C SER A 72 -5.79 0.64 -11.17
N LEU A 73 -7.08 0.32 -10.97
CA LEU A 73 -7.60 -0.15 -9.69
C LEU A 73 -6.95 -1.49 -9.29
N SER A 74 -6.90 -2.45 -10.21
CA SER A 74 -6.28 -3.76 -9.95
C SER A 74 -4.81 -3.64 -9.62
N THR A 75 -4.07 -2.78 -10.32
CA THR A 75 -2.65 -2.53 -10.03
C THR A 75 -2.47 -1.86 -8.65
N ALA A 76 -3.32 -0.91 -8.29
CA ALA A 76 -3.30 -0.29 -6.96
C ALA A 76 -3.67 -1.30 -5.86
N LEU A 77 -4.64 -2.17 -6.09
CA LEU A 77 -4.99 -3.25 -5.15
C LEU A 77 -3.87 -4.27 -5.02
N ALA A 78 -3.15 -4.60 -6.11
CA ALA A 78 -1.99 -5.49 -6.06
C ALA A 78 -0.90 -5.00 -5.10
N SER A 79 -0.63 -3.69 -5.10
CA SER A 79 0.33 -3.09 -4.19
C SER A 79 -0.16 -3.07 -2.73
N SER A 80 -1.48 -2.99 -2.52
CA SER A 80 -2.09 -2.89 -1.19
C SER A 80 -2.37 -4.26 -0.55
N LEU A 81 -2.68 -5.30 -1.33
CA LEU A 81 -2.99 -6.65 -0.86
C LEU A 81 -1.72 -7.52 -0.72
N GLY A 82 -0.63 -6.94 -0.27
CA GLY A 82 0.64 -7.63 -0.08
C GLY A 82 0.80 -8.24 1.32
N VAL A 83 1.83 -9.07 1.45
CA VAL A 83 2.26 -9.69 2.73
C VAL A 83 2.49 -8.62 3.81
N GLY A 84 3.04 -7.45 3.44
CA GLY A 84 3.28 -6.34 4.37
C GLY A 84 2.04 -5.92 5.14
N ASN A 85 0.89 -5.81 4.46
CA ASN A 85 -0.37 -5.41 5.09
C ASN A 85 -0.92 -6.50 6.03
N ILE A 86 -0.80 -7.76 5.66
CA ILE A 86 -1.27 -8.89 6.48
C ILE A 86 -0.36 -9.06 7.70
N VAL A 87 0.94 -9.14 7.48
CA VAL A 87 1.94 -9.29 8.55
C VAL A 87 2.00 -8.03 9.41
N GLY A 88 1.92 -6.83 8.82
CA GLY A 88 1.89 -5.56 9.53
C GLY A 88 0.73 -5.47 10.52
N MET A 89 -0.48 -5.91 10.13
CA MET A 89 -1.61 -5.99 11.05
C MET A 89 -1.37 -7.00 12.17
N GLY A 90 -0.82 -8.17 11.85
CA GLY A 90 -0.44 -9.18 12.85
C GLY A 90 0.58 -8.63 13.85
N THR A 91 1.60 -7.93 13.37
CA THR A 91 2.63 -7.28 14.20
C THR A 91 2.03 -6.17 15.06
N ALA A 92 1.12 -5.35 14.52
CA ALA A 92 0.43 -4.31 15.28
C ALA A 92 -0.34 -4.90 16.47
N VAL A 93 -1.03 -6.02 16.25
CA VAL A 93 -1.77 -6.72 17.32
C VAL A 93 -0.82 -7.39 18.31
N ALA A 94 0.28 -7.98 17.83
CA ALA A 94 1.27 -8.62 18.71
C ALA A 94 1.96 -7.61 19.64
N LEU A 95 2.29 -6.42 19.14
CA LEU A 95 2.96 -5.36 19.91
C LEU A 95 1.98 -4.50 20.73
N GLY A 96 0.86 -4.13 20.12
CA GLY A 96 -0.12 -3.19 20.71
C GLY A 96 -1.32 -3.84 21.38
N GLY A 97 -1.45 -5.15 21.26
CA GLY A 97 -2.63 -5.88 21.73
C GLY A 97 -3.87 -5.64 20.86
N PRO A 98 -5.05 -6.18 21.29
CA PRO A 98 -6.28 -6.11 20.50
C PRO A 98 -6.72 -4.68 20.15
N GLY A 99 -6.44 -3.72 21.02
CA GLY A 99 -6.79 -2.31 20.82
C GLY A 99 -6.08 -1.65 19.63
N ALA A 100 -4.95 -2.19 19.15
CA ALA A 100 -4.24 -1.70 17.98
C ALA A 100 -5.11 -1.76 16.72
N VAL A 101 -6.01 -2.74 16.61
CA VAL A 101 -6.95 -2.88 15.48
C VAL A 101 -7.83 -1.64 15.32
N PHE A 102 -8.30 -1.06 16.42
CA PHE A 102 -9.10 0.16 16.41
C PHE A 102 -8.32 1.33 15.76
N TRP A 103 -7.07 1.51 16.13
CA TRP A 103 -6.23 2.56 15.57
C TRP A 103 -5.87 2.31 14.10
N CYS A 104 -5.68 1.06 13.70
CA CYS A 104 -5.51 0.71 12.30
C CYS A 104 -6.75 1.04 11.46
N TRP A 105 -7.97 0.84 11.98
CA TRP A 105 -9.20 1.26 11.30
C TRP A 105 -9.29 2.78 11.13
N ILE A 106 -8.96 3.54 12.21
CA ILE A 106 -8.97 5.01 12.16
C ILE A 106 -7.95 5.54 11.16
N THR A 107 -6.71 5.07 11.23
CA THR A 107 -5.66 5.51 10.31
C THR A 107 -5.97 5.09 8.88
N GLY A 108 -6.50 3.90 8.64
CA GLY A 108 -6.95 3.46 7.32
C GLY A 108 -8.06 4.34 6.75
N PHE A 109 -9.04 4.71 7.56
CA PHE A 109 -10.13 5.60 7.12
C PHE A 109 -9.61 6.99 6.70
N PHE A 110 -8.74 7.60 7.50
CA PHE A 110 -8.16 8.89 7.17
C PHE A 110 -7.10 8.80 6.06
N GLY A 111 -6.39 7.66 5.96
CA GLY A 111 -5.41 7.37 4.92
C GLY A 111 -5.96 7.42 3.50
N ILE A 112 -7.26 7.12 3.31
CA ILE A 112 -7.94 7.24 2.00
C ILE A 112 -7.76 8.64 1.40
N ALA A 113 -7.86 9.69 2.21
CA ALA A 113 -7.70 11.07 1.73
C ALA A 113 -6.26 11.38 1.31
N THR A 114 -5.27 10.77 1.96
CA THR A 114 -3.86 10.96 1.62
C THR A 114 -3.54 10.28 0.30
N THR A 115 -3.92 9.02 0.13
CA THR A 115 -3.75 8.28 -1.14
C THR A 115 -4.47 8.98 -2.30
N TYR A 116 -5.68 9.50 -2.06
CA TYR A 116 -6.39 10.31 -3.04
C TYR A 116 -5.62 11.59 -3.40
N GLY A 117 -5.09 12.30 -2.41
CA GLY A 117 -4.29 13.51 -2.62
C GLY A 117 -3.02 13.24 -3.42
N GLU A 118 -2.29 12.18 -3.12
CA GLU A 118 -1.10 11.75 -3.86
C GLU A 118 -1.42 11.40 -5.32
N ALA A 119 -2.46 10.59 -5.54
CA ALA A 119 -2.91 10.24 -6.88
C ALA A 119 -3.34 11.48 -7.68
N LEU A 120 -4.10 12.39 -7.07
CA LEU A 120 -4.55 13.63 -7.69
C LEU A 120 -3.37 14.53 -8.09
N LEU A 121 -2.40 14.73 -7.20
CA LEU A 121 -1.20 15.51 -7.48
C LEU A 121 -0.36 14.87 -8.58
N SER A 122 -0.16 13.56 -8.53
CA SER A 122 0.57 12.82 -9.55
C SER A 122 -0.07 12.92 -10.92
N LEU A 123 -1.41 12.90 -11.00
CA LEU A 123 -2.14 13.07 -12.25
C LEU A 123 -2.12 14.51 -12.77
N LYS A 124 -2.35 15.48 -11.88
CA LYS A 124 -2.46 16.91 -12.23
C LYS A 124 -1.13 17.48 -12.71
N PHE A 125 -0.01 17.01 -12.16
CA PHE A 125 1.33 17.52 -12.46
C PHE A 125 2.18 16.53 -13.26
N ARG A 126 1.53 15.74 -14.13
CA ARG A 126 2.24 14.91 -15.11
C ARG A 126 3.04 15.77 -16.06
N VAL A 127 4.23 15.30 -16.37
CA VAL A 127 5.13 15.89 -17.37
C VAL A 127 5.37 14.90 -18.51
N ARG A 128 5.71 15.40 -19.70
CA ARG A 128 6.14 14.54 -20.79
C ARG A 128 7.61 14.21 -20.61
N GLY A 129 7.92 12.92 -20.48
CA GLY A 129 9.28 12.43 -20.47
C GLY A 129 9.97 12.57 -21.82
N ARG A 130 11.26 12.29 -21.87
CA ARG A 130 12.06 12.32 -23.13
C ARG A 130 11.50 11.39 -24.19
N ASP A 131 10.86 10.30 -23.78
CA ASP A 131 10.25 9.28 -24.66
C ASP A 131 8.82 9.67 -25.10
N GLY A 132 8.38 10.91 -24.86
CA GLY A 132 7.03 11.39 -25.19
C GLY A 132 5.92 10.84 -24.29
N ARG A 133 6.22 9.91 -23.38
CA ARG A 133 5.27 9.33 -22.44
C ARG A 133 4.97 10.29 -21.29
N LEU A 134 3.73 10.28 -20.83
CA LEU A 134 3.35 11.01 -19.63
C LEU A 134 3.85 10.28 -18.38
N VAL A 135 4.67 10.95 -17.61
CA VAL A 135 5.23 10.48 -16.33
C VAL A 135 4.75 11.39 -15.19
N GLY A 136 4.55 10.83 -14.02
CA GLY A 136 4.11 11.54 -12.83
C GLY A 136 4.68 10.90 -11.58
N GLY A 137 4.36 11.47 -10.44
CA GLY A 137 4.79 10.98 -9.15
C GLY A 137 5.35 12.08 -8.26
N PRO A 138 5.63 11.78 -6.98
CA PRO A 138 6.09 12.79 -6.01
C PRO A 138 7.37 13.50 -6.45
N MET A 139 8.33 12.78 -7.06
CA MET A 139 9.57 13.37 -7.54
C MET A 139 9.33 14.46 -8.59
N TYR A 140 8.40 14.24 -9.52
CA TYR A 140 8.08 15.23 -10.55
C TYR A 140 7.35 16.44 -9.97
N VAL A 141 6.48 16.24 -8.98
CA VAL A 141 5.82 17.33 -8.26
C VAL A 141 6.84 18.18 -7.50
N LEU A 142 7.80 17.54 -6.83
CA LEU A 142 8.88 18.22 -6.12
C LEU A 142 9.77 19.05 -7.08
N GLU A 143 10.15 18.49 -8.22
CA GLU A 143 11.05 19.15 -9.16
C GLU A 143 10.34 20.27 -9.91
N TYR A 144 9.19 20.00 -10.54
CA TYR A 144 8.57 20.92 -11.49
C TYR A 144 7.56 21.87 -10.85
N ARG A 145 6.98 21.52 -9.70
CA ARG A 145 5.99 22.38 -9.05
C ARG A 145 6.53 23.11 -7.83
N LEU A 146 7.34 22.44 -7.02
CA LEU A 146 7.95 23.03 -5.82
C LEU A 146 9.37 23.55 -6.08
N TYR A 147 9.92 23.34 -7.28
CA TYR A 147 11.27 23.77 -7.67
C TYR A 147 12.36 23.27 -6.72
N ARG A 148 12.16 22.10 -6.09
CA ARG A 148 13.07 21.49 -5.14
C ARG A 148 13.78 20.26 -5.73
N LYS A 149 14.64 20.49 -6.71
CA LYS A 149 15.35 19.42 -7.44
C LYS A 149 16.11 18.47 -6.52
N VAL A 150 16.79 19.00 -5.50
CA VAL A 150 17.56 18.19 -4.54
C VAL A 150 16.62 17.22 -3.79
N ALA A 151 15.48 17.71 -3.30
CA ALA A 151 14.48 16.87 -2.63
C ALA A 151 13.89 15.81 -3.56
N ALA A 152 13.67 16.15 -4.83
CA ALA A 152 13.19 15.20 -5.84
C ALA A 152 14.19 14.06 -6.09
N ILE A 153 15.48 14.38 -6.23
CA ILE A 153 16.54 13.39 -6.40
C ILE A 153 16.67 12.53 -5.15
N PHE A 154 16.67 13.15 -3.95
CA PHE A 154 16.74 12.42 -2.70
C PHE A 154 15.58 11.44 -2.56
N PHE A 155 14.34 11.88 -2.84
CA PHE A 155 13.16 11.02 -2.84
C PHE A 155 13.30 9.84 -3.82
N ALA A 156 13.77 10.10 -5.04
CA ALA A 156 13.96 9.07 -6.06
C ALA A 156 15.01 8.04 -5.63
N VAL A 157 16.13 8.48 -5.07
CA VAL A 157 17.19 7.59 -4.56
C VAL A 157 16.67 6.73 -3.41
N CYS A 158 15.98 7.34 -2.42
CA CYS A 158 15.37 6.58 -1.34
C CYS A 158 14.35 5.56 -1.84
N GLY A 159 13.54 5.92 -2.85
CA GLY A 159 12.57 5.00 -3.46
C GLY A 159 13.24 3.81 -4.15
N VAL A 160 14.34 4.03 -4.87
CA VAL A 160 15.13 2.96 -5.48
C VAL A 160 15.71 2.04 -4.40
N LEU A 161 16.32 2.59 -3.36
CA LEU A 161 16.86 1.78 -2.26
C LEU A 161 15.78 0.98 -1.54
N ALA A 162 14.63 1.59 -1.26
CA ALA A 162 13.50 0.91 -0.62
C ALA A 162 12.94 -0.23 -1.47
N SER A 163 12.93 -0.11 -2.80
CA SER A 163 12.41 -1.14 -3.69
C SER A 163 13.18 -2.46 -3.61
N PHE A 164 14.49 -2.42 -3.32
CA PHE A 164 15.30 -3.63 -3.13
C PHE A 164 14.93 -4.40 -1.86
N GLY A 165 14.55 -3.73 -0.78
CA GLY A 165 14.20 -4.36 0.49
C GLY A 165 12.70 -4.70 0.57
N ILE A 166 11.88 -3.69 0.74
CA ILE A 166 10.46 -3.82 1.07
C ILE A 166 9.65 -4.37 -0.12
N GLY A 167 9.99 -3.95 -1.34
CA GLY A 167 9.21 -4.30 -2.53
C GLY A 167 9.27 -5.78 -2.90
N CYS A 168 10.45 -6.37 -2.96
CA CYS A 168 10.66 -7.72 -3.47
C CYS A 168 11.04 -8.73 -2.38
N ALA A 169 12.01 -8.42 -1.52
CA ALA A 169 12.61 -9.39 -0.62
C ALA A 169 11.60 -9.96 0.39
N ILE A 170 10.75 -9.13 0.99
CA ILE A 170 9.75 -9.56 1.97
C ILE A 170 8.71 -10.48 1.32
N GLN A 171 8.27 -10.17 0.10
CA GLN A 171 7.27 -10.97 -0.61
C GLN A 171 7.82 -12.36 -0.97
N VAL A 172 9.04 -12.40 -1.50
CA VAL A 172 9.71 -13.67 -1.88
C VAL A 172 10.04 -14.51 -0.65
N HIS A 173 10.48 -13.88 0.45
CA HIS A 173 10.75 -14.57 1.70
C HIS A 173 9.49 -15.24 2.26
N ALA A 174 8.36 -14.53 2.29
CA ALA A 174 7.10 -15.11 2.75
C ALA A 174 6.63 -16.29 1.88
N ILE A 175 6.87 -16.25 0.56
CA ILE A 175 6.58 -17.38 -0.33
C ILE A 175 7.53 -18.56 0.00
N ALA A 176 8.82 -18.27 0.20
CA ALA A 176 9.82 -19.30 0.51
C ALA A 176 9.54 -20.01 1.84
N ASP A 177 9.05 -19.30 2.84
CA ASP A 177 8.69 -19.86 4.14
C ASP A 177 7.47 -20.79 4.08
N MET A 178 6.59 -20.56 3.10
CA MET A 178 5.37 -21.37 2.91
C MET A 178 5.59 -22.63 2.08
N LEU A 179 6.64 -22.66 1.25
CA LEU A 179 6.91 -23.77 0.35
C LEU A 179 7.96 -24.74 0.96
N PRO A 180 7.73 -26.05 0.90
CA PRO A 180 8.71 -27.06 1.35
C PRO A 180 9.86 -27.24 0.33
N LEU A 181 10.37 -26.12 -0.22
CA LEU A 181 11.43 -26.08 -1.21
C LEU A 181 12.62 -25.28 -0.68
N PRO A 182 13.85 -25.59 -1.10
CA PRO A 182 14.99 -24.75 -0.77
C PRO A 182 14.75 -23.31 -1.23
N PRO A 183 15.04 -22.29 -0.38
CA PRO A 183 14.74 -20.89 -0.67
C PRO A 183 15.32 -20.38 -1.99
N ILE A 184 16.46 -20.95 -2.40
CA ILE A 184 17.13 -20.57 -3.66
C ILE A 184 16.29 -20.91 -4.90
N PHE A 185 15.63 -22.08 -4.90
CA PHE A 185 14.74 -22.48 -6.00
C PHE A 185 13.49 -21.63 -6.06
N THR A 186 12.89 -21.33 -4.91
CA THR A 186 11.75 -20.42 -4.81
C THR A 186 12.12 -19.04 -5.31
N GLY A 187 13.25 -18.48 -4.86
CA GLY A 187 13.73 -17.18 -5.30
C GLY A 187 14.01 -17.12 -6.80
N LEU A 188 14.65 -18.16 -7.36
CA LEU A 188 14.94 -18.23 -8.80
C LEU A 188 13.65 -18.31 -9.62
N THR A 189 12.70 -19.16 -9.22
CA THR A 189 11.43 -19.32 -9.94
C THR A 189 10.60 -18.03 -9.92
N VAL A 190 10.43 -17.42 -8.74
CA VAL A 190 9.69 -16.16 -8.61
C VAL A 190 10.41 -15.04 -9.36
N GLY A 191 11.73 -14.97 -9.28
CA GLY A 191 12.55 -13.99 -10.00
C GLY A 191 12.40 -14.11 -11.51
N LEU A 192 12.44 -15.32 -12.07
CA LEU A 192 12.24 -15.55 -13.53
C LEU A 192 10.83 -15.15 -13.97
N LEU A 193 9.80 -15.54 -13.22
CA LEU A 193 8.41 -15.18 -13.53
C LEU A 193 8.22 -13.66 -13.50
N THR A 194 8.74 -13.00 -12.48
CA THR A 194 8.67 -11.55 -12.33
C THR A 194 9.42 -10.84 -13.46
N CYS A 195 10.61 -11.31 -13.80
CA CYS A 195 11.42 -10.80 -14.89
C CYS A 195 10.66 -10.87 -16.22
N PHE A 196 10.03 -12.00 -16.51
CA PHE A 196 9.23 -12.19 -17.73
C PHE A 196 8.07 -11.19 -17.82
N VAL A 197 7.40 -10.90 -16.72
CA VAL A 197 6.30 -9.92 -16.69
C VAL A 197 6.83 -8.50 -16.85
N ILE A 198 7.96 -8.15 -16.20
CA ILE A 198 8.55 -6.81 -16.23
C ILE A 198 9.05 -6.46 -17.64
N PHE A 199 9.61 -7.40 -18.37
CA PHE A 199 10.05 -7.17 -19.78
C PHE A 199 8.92 -6.72 -20.69
N GLY A 200 7.67 -7.08 -20.39
CA GLY A 200 6.49 -6.60 -21.10
C GLY A 200 6.05 -5.17 -20.76
N GLY A 201 6.76 -4.50 -19.84
CA GLY A 201 6.50 -3.13 -19.40
C GLY A 201 5.21 -2.96 -18.59
N SER A 202 4.83 -1.70 -18.33
CA SER A 202 3.68 -1.35 -17.49
C SER A 202 2.35 -1.95 -17.96
N GLN A 203 2.18 -2.10 -19.27
CA GLN A 203 0.96 -2.71 -19.83
C GLN A 203 0.87 -4.22 -19.57
N ALA A 204 2.00 -4.94 -19.57
CA ALA A 204 2.02 -6.36 -19.25
C ALA A 204 1.76 -6.58 -17.76
N ILE A 205 2.40 -5.79 -16.90
CA ILE A 205 2.15 -5.81 -15.45
C ILE A 205 0.67 -5.58 -15.17
N SER A 206 0.08 -4.56 -15.77
CA SER A 206 -1.33 -4.22 -15.60
C SER A 206 -2.27 -5.35 -16.03
N ARG A 207 -2.02 -5.99 -17.18
CA ARG A 207 -2.81 -7.14 -17.66
C ARG A 207 -2.75 -8.35 -16.72
N VAL A 208 -1.58 -8.60 -16.14
CA VAL A 208 -1.43 -9.66 -15.14
C VAL A 208 -2.22 -9.30 -13.87
N CYS A 209 -2.11 -8.06 -13.39
CA CYS A 209 -2.86 -7.58 -12.24
C CYS A 209 -4.38 -7.64 -12.45
N GLU A 210 -4.88 -7.25 -13.62
CA GLU A 210 -6.31 -7.31 -13.95
C GLU A 210 -6.93 -8.72 -13.79
N LYS A 211 -6.14 -9.74 -14.05
CA LYS A 211 -6.61 -11.15 -13.94
C LYS A 211 -6.37 -11.73 -12.55
N LEU A 212 -5.17 -11.50 -12.02
CA LEU A 212 -4.72 -12.15 -10.78
C LEU A 212 -5.34 -11.52 -9.54
N VAL A 213 -5.43 -10.18 -9.50
CA VAL A 213 -5.83 -9.46 -8.28
C VAL A 213 -7.28 -9.68 -7.89
N PRO A 214 -8.27 -9.65 -8.80
CA PRO A 214 -9.65 -9.98 -8.43
C PRO A 214 -9.78 -11.38 -7.85
N PHE A 215 -9.07 -12.35 -8.44
CA PHE A 215 -9.06 -13.72 -7.93
C PHE A 215 -8.44 -13.79 -6.52
N MET A 216 -7.27 -13.18 -6.31
CA MET A 216 -6.61 -13.12 -5.00
C MET A 216 -7.50 -12.44 -3.95
N THR A 217 -8.12 -11.33 -4.32
CA THR A 217 -9.02 -10.57 -3.43
C THR A 217 -10.22 -11.42 -3.02
N LEU A 218 -10.87 -12.07 -3.98
CA LEU A 218 -12.02 -12.93 -3.72
C LEU A 218 -11.64 -14.11 -2.82
N PHE A 219 -10.52 -14.76 -3.12
CA PHE A 219 -10.00 -15.88 -2.33
C PHE A 219 -9.69 -15.47 -0.89
N TYR A 220 -9.01 -14.34 -0.71
CA TYR A 220 -8.67 -13.80 0.60
C TYR A 220 -9.93 -13.44 1.40
N LEU A 221 -10.85 -12.70 0.78
CA LEU A 221 -12.10 -12.30 1.44
C LEU A 221 -12.96 -13.51 1.82
N SER A 222 -13.05 -14.52 0.95
CA SER A 222 -13.80 -15.74 1.26
C SER A 222 -13.19 -16.52 2.42
N GLY A 223 -11.85 -16.61 2.49
CA GLY A 223 -11.14 -17.21 3.63
C GLY A 223 -11.39 -16.44 4.93
N CYS A 224 -11.28 -15.12 4.91
CA CYS A 224 -11.59 -14.28 6.06
C CYS A 224 -13.05 -14.45 6.52
N LEU A 225 -14.00 -14.43 5.57
CA LEU A 225 -15.40 -14.59 5.88
C LEU A 225 -15.70 -15.96 6.50
N MET A 226 -15.09 -17.02 5.95
CA MET A 226 -15.23 -18.37 6.50
C MET A 226 -14.75 -18.45 7.95
N ILE A 227 -13.58 -17.85 8.26
CA ILE A 227 -13.05 -17.79 9.63
C ILE A 227 -14.00 -17.00 10.55
N LEU A 228 -14.52 -15.87 10.11
CA LEU A 228 -15.46 -15.05 10.89
C LEU A 228 -16.76 -15.79 11.16
N VAL A 229 -17.32 -16.48 10.18
CA VAL A 229 -18.56 -17.27 10.32
C VAL A 229 -18.33 -18.45 11.26
N ALA A 230 -17.22 -19.18 11.11
CA ALA A 230 -16.85 -20.28 11.99
C ALA A 230 -16.72 -19.83 13.46
N ASN A 231 -16.21 -18.63 13.69
CA ASN A 231 -15.97 -18.07 15.01
C ASN A 231 -17.00 -16.99 15.41
N ARG A 232 -18.21 -17.05 14.86
CA ARG A 232 -19.25 -16.02 15.07
C ARG A 232 -19.57 -15.73 16.54
N ALA A 233 -19.49 -16.73 17.42
CA ALA A 233 -19.74 -16.58 18.85
C ALA A 233 -18.73 -15.64 19.54
N PHE A 234 -17.49 -15.55 19.00
CA PHE A 234 -16.43 -14.74 19.58
C PHE A 234 -16.35 -13.33 18.96
N LEU A 235 -17.11 -13.02 17.90
CA LEU A 235 -17.04 -11.72 17.23
C LEU A 235 -17.43 -10.57 18.15
N LEU A 236 -18.55 -10.69 18.86
CA LEU A 236 -19.02 -9.64 19.76
C LEU A 236 -18.09 -9.44 20.96
N PRO A 237 -17.63 -10.49 21.65
CA PRO A 237 -16.59 -10.39 22.67
C PRO A 237 -15.29 -9.75 22.13
N ALA A 238 -14.83 -10.13 20.95
CA ALA A 238 -13.63 -9.57 20.33
C ALA A 238 -13.79 -8.06 20.03
N CYS A 239 -14.92 -7.63 19.47
CA CYS A 239 -15.20 -6.21 19.25
C CYS A 239 -15.22 -5.42 20.55
N ARG A 240 -15.84 -5.96 21.61
CA ARG A 240 -15.83 -5.33 22.94
C ARG A 240 -14.41 -5.23 23.51
N LEU A 241 -13.61 -6.27 23.35
CA LEU A 241 -12.21 -6.29 23.79
C LEU A 241 -11.36 -5.25 23.03
N ILE A 242 -11.52 -5.15 21.70
CA ILE A 242 -10.85 -4.15 20.87
C ILE A 242 -11.16 -2.74 21.38
N LEU A 243 -12.45 -2.42 21.58
CA LEU A 243 -12.86 -1.09 22.05
C LEU A 243 -12.38 -0.81 23.48
N LYS A 244 -12.45 -1.80 24.39
CA LYS A 244 -11.97 -1.66 25.76
C LYS A 244 -10.46 -1.39 25.84
N CYS A 245 -9.68 -2.06 24.98
CA CYS A 245 -8.22 -1.94 24.95
C CYS A 245 -7.73 -0.79 24.04
N ALA A 246 -8.61 -0.15 23.27
CA ALA A 246 -8.22 0.86 22.27
C ALA A 246 -7.43 2.05 22.84
N PHE A 247 -7.76 2.47 24.06
CA PHE A 247 -7.13 3.63 24.68
C PHE A 247 -5.97 3.28 25.63
N ALA A 248 -5.55 2.02 25.66
CA ALA A 248 -4.32 1.64 26.35
C ALA A 248 -3.09 2.23 25.62
N PRO A 249 -2.08 2.76 26.31
CA PRO A 249 -0.90 3.38 25.67
C PRO A 249 -0.19 2.46 24.66
N ARG A 250 -0.11 1.17 24.95
CA ARG A 250 0.45 0.15 24.06
C ARG A 250 -0.37 -0.05 22.78
N ALA A 251 -1.69 0.08 22.85
CA ALA A 251 -2.57 -0.06 21.69
C ALA A 251 -2.40 1.10 20.72
N VAL A 252 -2.25 2.31 21.22
CA VAL A 252 -1.99 3.51 20.42
C VAL A 252 -0.68 3.37 19.66
N SER A 253 0.41 3.04 20.36
CA SER A 253 1.72 2.87 19.73
C SER A 253 1.75 1.70 18.74
N GLY A 254 1.20 0.54 19.09
CA GLY A 254 1.15 -0.63 18.22
C GLY A 254 0.30 -0.41 16.96
N GLY A 255 -0.86 0.24 17.10
CA GLY A 255 -1.71 0.58 15.97
C GLY A 255 -1.06 1.57 15.00
N MET A 256 -0.31 2.53 15.53
CA MET A 256 0.39 3.53 14.73
C MET A 256 1.64 2.95 14.03
N VAL A 257 2.38 2.07 14.70
CA VAL A 257 3.50 1.34 14.07
C VAL A 257 2.97 0.41 12.97
N GLY A 258 1.89 -0.33 13.25
CA GLY A 258 1.25 -1.19 12.25
C GLY A 258 0.75 -0.42 11.04
N SER A 259 0.13 0.75 11.23
CA SER A 259 -0.30 1.60 10.12
C SER A 259 0.88 2.21 9.34
N GLY A 260 1.99 2.53 10.00
CA GLY A 260 3.22 2.95 9.33
C GLY A 260 3.80 1.86 8.42
N LEU A 261 3.78 0.60 8.88
CA LEU A 261 4.17 -0.56 8.08
C LEU A 261 3.19 -0.85 6.92
N LEU A 262 1.91 -0.43 7.05
CA LEU A 262 0.90 -0.56 6.01
C LEU A 262 1.05 0.48 4.90
N LEU A 263 1.68 1.61 5.19
CA LEU A 263 1.86 2.73 4.25
C LEU A 263 3.27 2.77 3.63
N ALA A 264 4.19 1.97 4.12
CA ALA A 264 5.53 1.77 3.57
C ALA A 264 5.55 0.62 2.58
#